data_55422888668dbb4549cdaa38439652a8
#
_entry.id   55422888668dbb4549cdaa38439652a8
#
_cell.length_a   1.000
_cell.length_b   1.000
_cell.length_c   1.000
_cell.angle_alpha   90.00
_cell.angle_beta   90.00
_cell.angle_gamma   90.00
#
_symmetry.space_group_name_H-M   'P 1'
#
loop_
_entity.id
_entity.type
_entity.pdbx_description
1 polymer ?
#
loop_
_entity_poly.entity_id
_entity_poly.type
_entity_poly.pdbx_seq_one_letter_code
_entity_poly.pdbx_strand_id
1 'polypeptide(L)'
;MAYLDEGFSRTYLIPTQPIPANQPERVRTAGIALDGAELSGPAPIDAILGSYTIAAFDDCGGHINVHQGYHYHSTTGCTDTPIGNDGYASLIGYAPDGYAIYAMKDAKGNEAETLDECRGTSDAVRGYHYRAASPSENMLIGCLHGEIIRAIGGPNDGRPPPQSPDGRPPPRSDNME
;
A
#
# COMPACT_ATOMS: atom_id res chain seq x y z
N MET A 1 26.21 2.92 -10.46
CA MET A 1 24.84 2.74 -9.95
C MET A 1 23.90 3.35 -10.99
N ALA A 2 23.30 2.53 -11.82
CA ALA A 2 22.26 2.98 -12.74
C ALA A 2 20.90 2.86 -12.01
N TYR A 3 20.50 3.90 -11.33
CA TYR A 3 19.18 3.98 -10.76
C TYR A 3 18.33 4.86 -11.67
N LEU A 4 17.39 4.21 -12.38
CA LEU A 4 16.24 4.82 -13.00
C LEU A 4 16.54 6.01 -13.93
N ASP A 5 17.16 5.75 -15.07
CA ASP A 5 17.20 6.71 -16.18
C ASP A 5 15.82 6.98 -16.79
N GLU A 6 14.83 6.12 -16.49
CA GLU A 6 13.44 6.29 -16.91
C GLU A 6 12.54 6.45 -15.69
N GLY A 7 11.75 7.51 -15.64
CA GLY A 7 10.81 7.78 -14.57
C GLY A 7 9.82 6.63 -14.41
N PHE A 8 9.57 6.21 -13.18
CA PHE A 8 8.55 5.22 -12.85
C PHE A 8 7.20 5.90 -12.71
N SER A 9 6.19 5.41 -13.44
CA SER A 9 4.83 5.92 -13.34
C SER A 9 3.84 4.77 -13.18
N ARG A 10 2.94 4.90 -12.22
CA ARG A 10 1.86 3.93 -11.98
C ARG A 10 0.55 4.68 -11.74
N THR A 11 -0.54 4.18 -12.30
CA THR A 11 -1.88 4.73 -12.11
C THR A 11 -2.68 3.85 -11.17
N TYR A 12 -3.30 4.46 -10.18
CA TYR A 12 -4.19 3.81 -9.23
C TYR A 12 -5.61 4.32 -9.42
N LEU A 13 -6.58 3.43 -9.38
CA LEU A 13 -8.00 3.76 -9.36
C LEU A 13 -8.50 3.60 -7.94
N ILE A 14 -8.88 4.71 -7.32
CA ILE A 14 -9.35 4.75 -5.94
C ILE A 14 -10.80 5.21 -5.94
N PRO A 15 -11.76 4.41 -5.40
CA PRO A 15 -13.15 4.82 -5.30
C PRO A 15 -13.29 6.06 -4.41
N THR A 16 -14.06 7.02 -4.87
CA THR A 16 -14.41 8.20 -4.05
C THR A 16 -15.59 7.94 -3.09
N GLN A 17 -16.28 6.83 -3.29
CA GLN A 17 -17.35 6.34 -2.43
C GLN A 17 -17.06 4.86 -2.12
N PRO A 18 -16.36 4.57 -1.02
CA PRO A 18 -16.05 3.20 -0.63
C PRO A 18 -17.32 2.38 -0.37
N ILE A 19 -17.29 1.12 -0.81
CA ILE A 19 -18.37 0.15 -0.58
C ILE A 19 -17.78 -1.00 0.22
N PRO A 20 -18.35 -1.38 1.38
CA PRO A 20 -17.89 -2.53 2.12
C PRO A 20 -17.97 -3.82 1.27
N ALA A 21 -16.91 -4.59 1.26
CA ALA A 21 -16.89 -5.89 0.58
C ALA A 21 -17.55 -6.97 1.45
N ASN A 22 -18.07 -8.03 0.81
CA ASN A 22 -18.64 -9.17 1.54
C ASN A 22 -17.60 -9.93 2.38
N GLN A 23 -16.35 -9.88 1.96
CA GLN A 23 -15.20 -10.47 2.66
C GLN A 23 -13.97 -9.58 2.48
N PRO A 24 -13.15 -9.40 3.53
CA PRO A 24 -11.92 -8.64 3.44
C PRO A 24 -10.93 -9.25 2.44
N GLU A 25 -10.19 -8.42 1.73
CA GLU A 25 -9.16 -8.84 0.77
C GLU A 25 -7.76 -8.68 1.35
N ARG A 26 -6.84 -9.57 0.95
CA ARG A 26 -5.43 -9.48 1.35
C ARG A 26 -4.79 -8.22 0.78
N VAL A 27 -4.00 -7.56 1.60
CA VAL A 27 -3.22 -6.40 1.20
C VAL A 27 -2.00 -6.83 0.37
N ARG A 28 -1.93 -6.36 -0.87
CA ARG A 28 -0.71 -6.32 -1.68
C ARG A 28 -0.14 -4.91 -1.69
N THR A 29 -0.99 -3.94 -2.01
CA THR A 29 -0.76 -2.51 -1.88
C THR A 29 -1.72 -2.03 -0.81
N ALA A 30 -1.20 -1.44 0.25
CA ALA A 30 -2.02 -0.88 1.33
C ALA A 30 -2.68 0.44 0.91
N GLY A 31 -2.03 1.20 0.03
CA GLY A 31 -2.57 2.46 -0.45
C GLY A 31 -1.57 3.32 -1.19
N ILE A 32 -1.95 4.58 -1.34
CA ILE A 32 -1.10 5.66 -1.87
C ILE A 32 -1.03 6.74 -0.82
N ALA A 33 0.19 7.10 -0.44
CA ALA A 33 0.45 8.21 0.46
C ALA A 33 0.14 9.55 -0.22
N LEU A 34 -0.09 10.58 0.56
CA LEU A 34 -0.39 11.92 0.04
C LEU A 34 0.77 12.55 -0.73
N ASP A 35 2.00 12.09 -0.52
CA ASP A 35 3.18 12.47 -1.30
C ASP A 35 3.31 11.73 -2.63
N GLY A 36 2.41 10.80 -2.93
CA GLY A 36 2.35 10.00 -4.14
C GLY A 36 3.14 8.69 -4.09
N ALA A 37 3.84 8.38 -3.01
CA ALA A 37 4.52 7.10 -2.86
C ALA A 37 3.52 5.96 -2.54
N GLU A 38 3.82 4.76 -3.03
CA GLU A 38 3.01 3.59 -2.70
C GLU A 38 3.20 3.18 -1.23
N LEU A 39 2.11 2.89 -0.57
CA LEU A 39 2.06 2.21 0.71
C LEU A 39 1.94 0.71 0.41
N SER A 40 3.04 -0.01 0.50
CA SER A 40 3.10 -1.44 0.16
C SER A 40 2.54 -2.32 1.28
N GLY A 41 2.24 -3.56 0.92
CA GLY A 41 1.93 -4.60 1.90
C GLY A 41 3.17 -5.00 2.72
N PRO A 42 3.05 -6.05 3.56
CA PRO A 42 4.16 -6.54 4.36
C PRO A 42 5.42 -6.80 3.55
N ALA A 43 6.59 -6.38 4.07
CA ALA A 43 7.86 -6.70 3.45
C ALA A 43 8.11 -8.22 3.46
N PRO A 44 8.62 -8.81 2.37
CA PRO A 44 8.86 -10.25 2.27
C PRO A 44 10.12 -10.66 3.05
N ILE A 45 10.04 -10.65 4.37
CA ILE A 45 11.18 -10.86 5.29
C ILE A 45 11.92 -12.15 4.97
N ASP A 46 11.23 -13.26 4.76
CA ASP A 46 11.85 -14.57 4.46
C ASP A 46 12.66 -14.53 3.15
N ALA A 47 12.14 -13.84 2.11
CA ALA A 47 12.85 -13.68 0.85
C ALA A 47 14.07 -12.76 1.01
N ILE A 48 13.96 -11.70 1.80
CA ILE A 48 15.05 -10.78 2.11
C ILE A 48 16.16 -11.52 2.86
N LEU A 49 15.83 -12.25 3.92
CA LEU A 49 16.79 -13.02 4.71
C LEU A 49 17.39 -14.18 3.90
N GLY A 50 16.57 -14.90 3.12
CA GLY A 50 17.01 -16.00 2.27
C GLY A 50 17.97 -15.59 1.15
N SER A 51 17.90 -14.34 0.71
CA SER A 51 18.80 -13.76 -0.30
C SER A 51 20.07 -13.13 0.30
N TYR A 52 20.23 -13.17 1.62
CA TYR A 52 21.32 -12.49 2.35
C TYR A 52 21.39 -10.99 2.01
N THR A 53 20.28 -10.39 1.63
CA THR A 53 20.19 -8.96 1.34
C THR A 53 19.61 -8.23 2.53
N ILE A 54 20.16 -7.05 2.81
CA ILE A 54 19.57 -6.12 3.77
C ILE A 54 18.77 -5.11 2.93
N ALA A 55 17.46 -5.10 3.06
CA ALA A 55 16.66 -3.99 2.58
C ALA A 55 16.97 -2.79 3.48
N ALA A 56 17.72 -1.82 2.96
CA ALA A 56 17.98 -0.59 3.68
C ALA A 56 16.71 0.26 3.63
N PHE A 57 15.95 0.26 4.73
CA PHE A 57 14.88 1.22 4.94
C PHE A 57 15.48 2.53 5.41
N ASP A 58 14.91 3.63 4.95
CA ASP A 58 15.22 4.95 5.48
C ASP A 58 14.46 5.22 6.79
N ASP A 59 14.69 6.39 7.38
CA ASP A 59 14.03 6.81 8.62
C ASP A 59 12.52 6.98 8.46
N CYS A 60 12.02 7.06 7.23
CA CYS A 60 10.60 7.16 6.91
C CYS A 60 9.91 5.82 6.75
N GLY A 61 10.63 4.71 6.86
CA GLY A 61 10.09 3.36 6.69
C GLY A 61 9.90 2.96 5.23
N GLY A 62 10.58 3.63 4.30
CA GLY A 62 10.55 3.38 2.88
C GLY A 62 11.88 2.90 2.31
N HIS A 63 11.85 2.41 1.09
CA HIS A 63 13.02 2.08 0.29
C HIS A 63 12.71 2.11 -1.21
N ILE A 64 13.77 2.00 -2.02
CA ILE A 64 13.65 1.93 -3.48
C ILE A 64 13.93 0.51 -3.96
N ASN A 65 13.11 0.02 -4.89
CA ASN A 65 13.47 -1.11 -5.74
C ASN A 65 13.21 -0.81 -7.23
N VAL A 66 13.82 -1.58 -8.12
CA VAL A 66 13.78 -1.35 -9.57
C VAL A 66 12.42 -1.62 -10.21
N HIS A 67 11.53 -2.31 -9.52
CA HIS A 67 10.22 -2.71 -10.05
C HIS A 67 9.08 -1.80 -9.59
N GLN A 68 9.29 -1.07 -8.51
CA GLN A 68 8.22 -0.37 -7.80
C GLN A 68 8.56 1.10 -7.54
N GLY A 69 9.85 1.48 -7.68
CA GLY A 69 10.33 2.79 -7.27
C GLY A 69 10.40 2.91 -5.75
N TYR A 70 10.30 4.13 -5.24
CA TYR A 70 10.25 4.39 -3.81
C TYR A 70 8.86 4.04 -3.26
N HIS A 71 8.81 3.31 -2.15
CA HIS A 71 7.58 2.89 -1.48
C HIS A 71 7.81 2.66 0.01
N TYR A 72 6.74 2.76 0.79
CA TYR A 72 6.74 2.55 2.23
C TYR A 72 6.26 1.15 2.60
N HIS A 73 6.86 0.56 3.64
CA HIS A 73 6.35 -0.65 4.33
C HIS A 73 5.88 -0.35 5.74
N SER A 74 6.18 0.84 6.24
CA SER A 74 5.72 1.36 7.53
C SER A 74 5.58 2.87 7.46
N THR A 75 4.92 3.47 8.43
CA THR A 75 4.83 4.91 8.58
C THR A 75 5.46 5.33 9.90
N THR A 76 6.40 6.26 9.84
CA THR A 76 7.18 6.74 10.98
C THR A 76 6.96 8.23 11.25
N GLY A 77 5.96 8.83 10.57
CA GLY A 77 5.61 10.23 10.69
C GLY A 77 6.01 11.10 9.48
N CYS A 78 6.83 10.59 8.55
CA CYS A 78 7.23 11.36 7.35
C CYS A 78 6.07 11.64 6.39
N THR A 79 5.08 10.74 6.37
CA THR A 79 3.88 10.85 5.51
C THR A 79 2.71 11.54 6.20
N ASP A 80 2.86 11.89 7.47
CA ASP A 80 1.77 12.43 8.25
C ASP A 80 1.50 13.88 7.82
N THR A 81 0.23 14.19 7.56
CA THR A 81 -0.18 15.59 7.46
C THR A 81 -0.06 16.27 8.83
N PRO A 82 0.14 17.58 8.87
CA PRO A 82 0.07 18.30 10.14
C PRO A 82 -1.23 17.96 10.88
N ILE A 83 -1.12 17.66 12.17
CA ILE A 83 -2.27 17.39 13.02
C ILE A 83 -3.15 18.66 13.04
N GLY A 84 -4.41 18.48 12.62
CA GLY A 84 -5.39 19.55 12.70
C GLY A 84 -5.79 19.85 14.16
N ASN A 85 -6.50 20.98 14.37
CA ASN A 85 -7.04 21.33 15.68
C ASN A 85 -8.21 20.45 16.13
N ASP A 86 -8.58 19.45 15.32
CA ASP A 86 -9.68 18.52 15.57
C ASP A 86 -9.32 17.38 16.54
N GLY A 87 -8.01 17.24 16.86
CA GLY A 87 -7.49 16.19 17.75
C GLY A 87 -7.41 14.79 17.14
N TYR A 88 -7.73 14.64 15.85
CA TYR A 88 -7.62 13.37 15.15
C TYR A 88 -6.17 13.03 14.76
N ALA A 89 -5.95 11.76 14.41
CA ALA A 89 -4.70 11.33 13.81
C ALA A 89 -4.49 11.96 12.43
N SER A 90 -3.24 12.14 12.04
CA SER A 90 -2.86 12.66 10.73
C SER A 90 -3.32 11.75 9.60
N LEU A 91 -3.84 12.31 8.53
CA LEU A 91 -4.12 11.57 7.29
C LEU A 91 -2.80 11.25 6.60
N ILE A 92 -2.61 9.97 6.26
CA ILE A 92 -1.43 9.47 5.55
C ILE A 92 -1.71 9.34 4.05
N GLY A 93 -2.86 8.77 3.70
CA GLY A 93 -3.20 8.47 2.32
C GLY A 93 -4.54 7.74 2.19
N TYR A 94 -4.71 7.05 1.07
CA TYR A 94 -5.95 6.32 0.76
C TYR A 94 -5.64 4.90 0.31
N ALA A 95 -6.42 3.95 0.82
CA ALA A 95 -6.35 2.54 0.40
C ALA A 95 -7.01 2.33 -0.98
N PRO A 96 -6.69 1.22 -1.69
CA PRO A 96 -7.26 0.92 -3.00
C PRO A 96 -8.79 0.78 -3.02
N ASP A 97 -9.40 0.49 -1.88
CA ASP A 97 -10.84 0.40 -1.68
C ASP A 97 -11.50 1.76 -1.35
N GLY A 98 -10.71 2.84 -1.32
CA GLY A 98 -11.18 4.21 -1.15
C GLY A 98 -11.22 4.71 0.29
N TYR A 99 -11.03 3.84 1.28
CA TYR A 99 -10.99 4.28 2.68
C TYR A 99 -9.69 5.02 3.00
N ALA A 100 -9.82 6.06 3.82
CA ALA A 100 -8.67 6.83 4.28
C ALA A 100 -7.81 6.03 5.26
N ILE A 101 -6.50 6.25 5.20
CA ILE A 101 -5.51 5.68 6.13
C ILE A 101 -4.98 6.82 6.99
N TYR A 102 -5.12 6.69 8.29
CA TYR A 102 -4.62 7.66 9.27
C TYR A 102 -3.44 7.08 10.05
N ALA A 103 -2.63 7.96 10.63
CA ALA A 103 -1.55 7.59 11.52
C ALA A 103 -2.03 6.70 12.68
N MET A 104 -1.15 5.88 13.23
CA MET A 104 -1.45 4.97 14.34
C MET A 104 -2.02 5.71 15.54
N LYS A 105 -1.45 6.86 15.87
CA LYS A 105 -1.80 7.65 17.05
C LYS A 105 -2.50 8.96 16.69
N ASP A 106 -3.41 9.37 17.56
CA ASP A 106 -4.05 10.68 17.51
C ASP A 106 -3.11 11.80 18.00
N ALA A 107 -3.61 13.04 18.00
CA ALA A 107 -2.88 14.21 18.48
C ALA A 107 -2.44 14.12 19.96
N LYS A 108 -3.08 13.26 20.75
CA LYS A 108 -2.77 13.05 22.16
C LYS A 108 -1.84 11.86 22.38
N GLY A 109 -1.44 11.17 21.30
CA GLY A 109 -0.58 9.99 21.34
C GLY A 109 -1.32 8.68 21.65
N ASN A 110 -2.66 8.66 21.58
CA ASN A 110 -3.46 7.47 21.80
C ASN A 110 -3.70 6.71 20.49
N GLU A 111 -3.64 5.39 20.55
CA GLU A 111 -4.14 4.52 19.50
C GLU A 111 -5.68 4.38 19.63
N ALA A 112 -6.36 4.00 18.54
CA ALA A 112 -7.79 3.74 18.60
C ALA A 112 -8.07 2.56 19.55
N GLU A 113 -9.09 2.70 20.43
CA GLU A 113 -9.43 1.69 21.43
C GLU A 113 -9.91 0.37 20.84
N THR A 114 -10.59 0.46 19.69
CA THR A 114 -11.12 -0.71 18.99
C THR A 114 -10.77 -0.65 17.52
N LEU A 115 -10.08 -1.68 17.05
CA LEU A 115 -9.76 -1.91 15.66
C LEU A 115 -10.29 -3.29 15.26
N ASP A 116 -10.81 -3.40 14.04
CA ASP A 116 -11.13 -4.70 13.45
C ASP A 116 -9.87 -5.40 12.92
N GLU A 117 -10.04 -6.57 12.31
CA GLU A 117 -8.93 -7.35 11.76
C GLU A 117 -8.16 -6.64 10.63
N CYS A 118 -8.79 -5.68 9.95
CA CYS A 118 -8.17 -4.85 8.92
C CYS A 118 -7.47 -3.62 9.48
N ARG A 119 -7.47 -3.42 10.81
CA ARG A 119 -7.06 -2.20 11.51
C ARG A 119 -7.97 -1.02 11.20
N GLY A 120 -9.23 -1.31 10.90
CA GLY A 120 -10.28 -0.32 10.67
C GLY A 120 -11.03 0.04 11.94
N THR A 121 -11.53 1.26 11.97
CA THR A 121 -12.44 1.77 12.99
C THR A 121 -13.40 2.76 12.36
N SER A 122 -14.46 3.14 13.07
CA SER A 122 -15.45 4.11 12.58
C SER A 122 -15.71 5.18 13.61
N ASP A 123 -15.92 6.40 13.14
CA ASP A 123 -16.45 7.50 13.94
C ASP A 123 -17.52 8.29 13.17
N ALA A 124 -18.20 9.19 13.88
CA ALA A 124 -19.33 9.96 13.33
C ALA A 124 -18.91 10.99 12.27
N VAL A 125 -17.64 11.38 12.20
CA VAL A 125 -17.13 12.44 11.32
C VAL A 125 -16.53 11.85 10.04
N ARG A 126 -15.71 10.79 10.18
CA ARG A 126 -14.93 10.20 9.09
C ARG A 126 -15.55 8.92 8.53
N GLY A 127 -16.53 8.34 9.23
CA GLY A 127 -17.00 7.00 8.92
C GLY A 127 -15.91 5.96 9.15
N TYR A 128 -15.98 4.85 8.40
CA TYR A 128 -14.96 3.82 8.45
C TYR A 128 -13.64 4.32 7.85
N HIS A 129 -12.54 4.06 8.53
CA HIS A 129 -11.19 4.41 8.10
C HIS A 129 -10.16 3.48 8.75
N TYR A 130 -8.97 3.36 8.16
CA TYR A 130 -7.87 2.58 8.69
C TYR A 130 -6.97 3.39 9.61
N ARG A 131 -6.32 2.68 10.53
CA ARG A 131 -5.25 3.18 11.39
C ARG A 131 -3.98 2.39 11.08
N ALA A 132 -2.92 3.09 10.69
CA ALA A 132 -1.66 2.46 10.37
C ALA A 132 -1.15 1.63 11.56
N ALA A 133 -0.51 0.51 11.28
CA ALA A 133 0.12 -0.33 12.29
C ALA A 133 1.43 0.28 12.79
N SER A 134 1.92 -0.25 13.90
CA SER A 134 3.27 0.04 14.38
C SER A 134 4.30 -0.45 13.35
N PRO A 135 5.41 0.28 13.13
CA PRO A 135 6.50 -0.19 12.26
C PRO A 135 7.02 -1.59 12.60
N SER A 136 6.92 -2.01 13.86
CA SER A 136 7.34 -3.34 14.31
C SER A 136 6.44 -4.49 13.86
N GLU A 137 5.23 -4.20 13.35
CA GLU A 137 4.26 -5.22 12.93
C GLU A 137 4.43 -5.67 11.48
N ASN A 138 5.38 -5.07 10.73
CA ASN A 138 5.61 -5.35 9.30
C ASN A 138 4.31 -5.34 8.49
N MET A 139 3.47 -4.35 8.72
CA MET A 139 2.25 -4.09 7.97
C MET A 139 1.86 -2.61 8.10
N LEU A 140 1.03 -2.13 7.19
CA LEU A 140 0.37 -0.83 7.31
C LEU A 140 -1.08 -0.98 7.74
N ILE A 141 -1.79 -1.89 7.08
CA ILE A 141 -3.16 -2.30 7.42
C ILE A 141 -3.27 -3.82 7.32
N GLY A 142 -4.22 -4.44 8.01
CA GLY A 142 -4.35 -5.89 8.06
C GLY A 142 -4.98 -6.50 6.80
N CYS A 143 -6.02 -5.84 6.26
CA CYS A 143 -6.76 -6.25 5.07
C CYS A 143 -7.48 -5.05 4.44
N LEU A 144 -8.06 -5.24 3.26
CA LEU A 144 -8.95 -4.28 2.63
C LEU A 144 -10.40 -4.63 2.99
N HIS A 145 -11.10 -3.70 3.59
CA HIS A 145 -12.49 -3.85 4.04
C HIS A 145 -13.50 -3.62 2.92
N GLY A 146 -13.13 -2.81 1.93
CA GLY A 146 -14.00 -2.40 0.83
C GLY A 146 -13.70 -3.10 -0.49
N GLU A 147 -14.60 -2.88 -1.44
CA GLU A 147 -14.45 -3.34 -2.82
C GLU A 147 -13.37 -2.55 -3.55
N ILE A 148 -12.51 -3.24 -4.31
CA ILE A 148 -11.45 -2.63 -5.11
C ILE A 148 -11.92 -2.45 -6.55
N ILE A 149 -11.69 -1.27 -7.12
CA ILE A 149 -11.85 -1.06 -8.55
C ILE A 149 -10.68 -1.72 -9.28
N ARG A 150 -10.95 -2.79 -10.00
CA ARG A 150 -9.95 -3.43 -10.88
C ARG A 150 -10.07 -2.84 -12.28
N ALA A 151 -8.99 -2.21 -12.76
CA ALA A 151 -8.93 -1.74 -14.14
C ALA A 151 -9.09 -2.93 -15.09
N ILE A 152 -10.08 -2.87 -15.96
CA ILE A 152 -10.29 -3.89 -17.01
C ILE A 152 -9.18 -3.70 -18.05
N GLY A 153 -8.26 -4.67 -18.16
CA GLY A 153 -7.24 -4.71 -19.21
C GLY A 153 -5.90 -4.03 -18.92
N GLY A 154 -5.58 -3.74 -17.65
CA GLY A 154 -4.23 -3.33 -17.28
C GLY A 154 -3.23 -4.51 -17.30
N PRO A 155 -1.94 -4.27 -17.60
CA PRO A 155 -0.93 -5.34 -17.69
C PRO A 155 -0.69 -6.10 -16.38
N ASN A 156 -1.35 -5.73 -15.29
CA ASN A 156 -1.25 -6.33 -13.96
C ASN A 156 -2.61 -6.60 -13.30
N ASP A 157 -3.60 -7.07 -14.06
CA ASP A 157 -4.91 -7.47 -13.51
C ASP A 157 -4.85 -8.75 -12.64
N GLY A 158 -3.65 -9.25 -12.33
CA GLY A 158 -3.45 -10.45 -11.53
C GLY A 158 -3.86 -11.75 -12.24
N ARG A 159 -4.28 -11.67 -13.50
CA ARG A 159 -4.46 -12.85 -14.33
C ARG A 159 -3.10 -13.37 -14.77
N PRO A 160 -2.84 -14.67 -14.62
CA PRO A 160 -1.70 -15.26 -15.32
C PRO A 160 -1.86 -14.98 -16.82
N PRO A 161 -0.77 -14.68 -17.54
CA PRO A 161 -0.83 -14.49 -18.98
C PRO A 161 -1.56 -15.68 -19.62
N PRO A 162 -2.39 -15.46 -20.66
CA PRO A 162 -3.07 -16.54 -21.34
C PRO A 162 -2.03 -17.59 -21.74
N GLN A 163 -2.20 -18.81 -21.26
CA GLN A 163 -1.34 -19.91 -21.67
C GLN A 163 -1.57 -20.15 -23.15
N SER A 164 -0.50 -20.18 -23.92
CA SER A 164 -0.56 -20.61 -25.31
C SER A 164 -1.21 -22.00 -25.39
N PRO A 165 -2.01 -22.32 -26.39
CA PRO A 165 -2.65 -23.62 -26.53
C PRO A 165 -1.68 -24.81 -26.50
N ASP A 166 -0.41 -24.55 -26.72
CA ASP A 166 0.70 -25.49 -26.76
C ASP A 166 1.64 -25.43 -25.53
N GLY A 167 1.29 -24.65 -24.48
CA GLY A 167 2.03 -24.60 -23.21
C GLY A 167 3.41 -23.96 -23.31
N ARG A 168 3.74 -23.27 -24.40
CA ARG A 168 5.04 -22.60 -24.55
C ARG A 168 4.99 -21.17 -24.03
N PRO A 169 6.05 -20.69 -23.37
CA PRO A 169 6.15 -19.28 -23.02
C PRO A 169 6.22 -18.41 -24.30
N PRO A 170 5.64 -17.20 -24.26
CA PRO A 170 5.74 -16.28 -25.41
C PRO A 170 7.22 -15.97 -25.72
N PRO A 171 7.57 -15.78 -27.00
CA PRO A 171 8.93 -15.41 -27.38
C PRO A 171 9.29 -14.07 -26.70
N ARG A 172 10.50 -14.00 -26.16
CA ARG A 172 11.06 -12.72 -25.70
C ARG A 172 11.10 -11.77 -26.88
N SER A 173 10.56 -10.59 -26.72
CA SER A 173 10.77 -9.50 -27.65
C SER A 173 12.22 -9.03 -27.50
N ASP A 174 13.12 -9.64 -28.25
CA ASP A 174 14.44 -9.06 -28.47
C ASP A 174 14.21 -7.80 -29.31
N ASN A 175 14.35 -6.65 -28.68
CA ASN A 175 14.42 -5.39 -29.39
C ASN A 175 15.67 -5.42 -30.27
N MET A 176 15.40 -5.51 -31.57
CA MET A 176 16.41 -5.22 -32.60
C MET A 176 16.65 -3.71 -32.64
N GLU A 177 17.94 -3.34 -32.51
CA GLU A 177 18.65 -2.12 -32.94
C GLU A 177 18.00 -0.76 -32.63
#